data_3c62ab893029cba109775cce4adaf36f
#
_entry.id   3c62ab893029cba109775cce4adaf36f
#
_cell.length_a   1.000
_cell.length_b   1.000
_cell.length_c   1.000
_cell.angle_alpha   90.00
_cell.angle_beta   90.00
_cell.angle_gamma   90.00
#
_symmetry.space_group_name_H-M   'P 1'
#
loop_
_entity.id
_entity.type
_entity.pdbx_description
1 polymer ?
#
loop_
_entity_poly.entity_id
_entity_poly.type
_entity_poly.pdbx_seq_one_letter_code
_entity_poly.pdbx_strand_id
1 'polypeptide(L)'
;MNSQVSNMMSIDDHVDKINEAKNKVQNGIFEMAEAITEAVNQLDGRQAELSEKLGMSKGTVSKWVSIGSNRLLVKMKDKAPLSFNSLYQLSSLDNQYNKIYGQKVAEKKFLELFENEKITPLSQRNDIDKIIRSQKKTITNKTRDNKESIVTH
;
A
#
# COMPACT_ATOMS: atom_id res chain seq x y z
N MET A 1 -1.66 49.20 -4.21
CA MET A 1 -1.39 48.48 -3.01
C MET A 1 -0.65 47.21 -3.27
N ASN A 2 0.45 47.06 -2.59
CA ASN A 2 1.32 45.88 -2.83
C ASN A 2 0.97 44.70 -1.95
N SER A 3 -0.04 44.81 -1.08
CA SER A 3 -0.41 43.73 -0.18
C SER A 3 -0.83 42.47 -0.93
N GLN A 4 -1.49 42.59 -2.07
CA GLN A 4 -1.87 41.43 -2.89
C GLN A 4 -0.66 40.73 -3.49
N VAL A 5 0.32 41.51 -3.97
CA VAL A 5 1.56 40.97 -4.53
C VAL A 5 2.39 40.30 -3.43
N SER A 6 2.47 40.93 -2.24
CA SER A 6 3.23 40.38 -1.12
C SER A 6 2.55 39.14 -0.52
N ASN A 7 1.25 38.95 -0.77
CA ASN A 7 0.50 37.78 -0.30
C ASN A 7 0.48 36.64 -1.32
N MET A 8 0.99 36.87 -2.53
CA MET A 8 1.07 35.80 -3.52
C MET A 8 2.19 34.84 -3.15
N MET A 9 1.83 33.58 -3.03
CA MET A 9 2.77 32.54 -2.72
C MET A 9 3.58 32.15 -3.98
N SER A 10 4.84 31.85 -3.79
CA SER A 10 5.68 31.30 -4.85
C SER A 10 5.24 29.88 -5.20
N ILE A 11 5.76 29.35 -6.32
CA ILE A 11 5.56 27.93 -6.66
C ILE A 11 6.04 27.03 -5.54
N ASP A 12 7.19 27.35 -4.97
CA ASP A 12 7.79 26.57 -3.88
C ASP A 12 6.92 26.57 -2.63
N ASP A 13 6.31 27.72 -2.30
CA ASP A 13 5.37 27.82 -1.17
C ASP A 13 4.13 26.95 -1.38
N HIS A 14 3.60 26.95 -2.60
CA HIS A 14 2.47 26.10 -2.95
C HIS A 14 2.84 24.61 -2.88
N VAL A 15 4.00 24.25 -3.38
CA VAL A 15 4.51 22.87 -3.32
C VAL A 15 4.65 22.41 -1.88
N ASP A 16 5.21 23.26 -1.01
CA ASP A 16 5.36 22.93 0.41
C ASP A 16 4.00 22.70 1.08
N LYS A 17 3.03 23.55 0.78
CA LYS A 17 1.68 23.44 1.33
C LYS A 17 0.98 22.17 0.85
N ILE A 18 1.14 21.83 -0.42
CA ILE A 18 0.58 20.61 -0.99
C ILE A 18 1.24 19.38 -0.36
N ASN A 19 2.55 19.39 -0.19
CA ASN A 19 3.29 18.29 0.45
C ASN A 19 2.87 18.10 1.90
N GLU A 20 2.63 19.18 2.62
CA GLU A 20 2.12 19.11 4.00
C GLU A 20 0.75 18.43 4.05
N ALA A 21 -0.17 18.84 3.16
CA ALA A 21 -1.49 18.25 3.06
C ALA A 21 -1.41 16.76 2.66
N LYS A 22 -0.54 16.43 1.72
CA LYS A 22 -0.28 15.05 1.31
C LYS A 22 0.18 14.19 2.47
N ASN A 23 1.11 14.69 3.27
CA ASN A 23 1.63 13.98 4.44
C ASN A 23 0.53 13.71 5.48
N LYS A 24 -0.39 14.65 5.67
CA LYS A 24 -1.54 14.47 6.57
C LYS A 24 -2.44 13.33 6.09
N VAL A 25 -2.70 13.26 4.79
CA VAL A 25 -3.51 12.17 4.21
C VAL A 25 -2.82 10.83 4.40
N GLN A 26 -1.53 10.74 4.08
CA GLN A 26 -0.76 9.50 4.27
C GLN A 26 -0.78 9.03 5.71
N ASN A 27 -0.47 9.91 6.63
CA ASN A 27 -0.44 9.58 8.06
C ASN A 27 -1.82 9.13 8.53
N GLY A 28 -2.88 9.80 8.10
CA GLY A 28 -4.25 9.42 8.45
C GLY A 28 -4.64 8.02 7.98
N ILE A 29 -4.27 7.68 6.75
CA ILE A 29 -4.55 6.34 6.20
C ILE A 29 -3.82 5.25 7.02
N PHE A 30 -2.54 5.45 7.30
CA PHE A 30 -1.76 4.45 8.05
C PHE A 30 -2.15 4.40 9.53
N GLU A 31 -2.48 5.53 10.14
CA GLU A 31 -3.02 5.57 11.51
C GLU A 31 -4.32 4.77 11.60
N MET A 32 -5.21 4.92 10.63
CA MET A 32 -6.44 4.15 10.56
C MET A 32 -6.18 2.66 10.40
N ALA A 33 -5.27 2.29 9.50
CA ALA A 33 -4.90 0.89 9.29
C ALA A 33 -4.32 0.27 10.56
N GLU A 34 -3.44 0.98 11.25
CA GLU A 34 -2.84 0.52 12.50
C GLU A 34 -3.87 0.38 13.61
N ALA A 35 -4.78 1.36 13.73
CA ALA A 35 -5.84 1.34 14.74
C ALA A 35 -6.80 0.16 14.53
N ILE A 36 -7.19 -0.09 13.29
CA ILE A 36 -8.08 -1.22 12.97
C ILE A 36 -7.35 -2.54 13.23
N THR A 37 -6.09 -2.65 12.85
CA THR A 37 -5.26 -3.85 13.08
C THR A 37 -5.15 -4.14 14.57
N GLU A 38 -4.87 -3.12 15.38
CA GLU A 38 -4.78 -3.26 16.83
C GLU A 38 -6.11 -3.72 17.43
N ALA A 39 -7.22 -3.11 16.98
CA ALA A 39 -8.54 -3.48 17.46
C ALA A 39 -8.89 -4.94 17.12
N VAL A 40 -8.60 -5.38 15.89
CA VAL A 40 -8.84 -6.77 15.48
C VAL A 40 -8.00 -7.74 16.33
N ASN A 41 -6.75 -7.40 16.60
CA ASN A 41 -5.86 -8.25 17.41
C ASN A 41 -6.31 -8.33 18.86
N GLN A 42 -6.82 -7.23 19.44
CA GLN A 42 -7.27 -7.20 20.82
C GLN A 42 -8.67 -7.77 21.02
N LEU A 43 -9.54 -7.65 20.01
CA LEU A 43 -10.94 -8.08 20.07
C LEU A 43 -11.11 -9.43 19.38
N ASP A 44 -10.28 -10.39 19.72
CA ASP A 44 -10.32 -11.74 19.14
C ASP A 44 -11.73 -12.32 19.20
N GLY A 45 -12.24 -12.79 18.04
CA GLY A 45 -13.56 -13.35 17.93
C GLY A 45 -14.71 -12.33 17.83
N ARG A 46 -14.42 -11.03 17.87
CA ARG A 46 -15.43 -9.97 17.83
C ARG A 46 -15.37 -9.10 16.59
N GLN A 47 -14.82 -9.64 15.50
CA GLN A 47 -14.67 -8.88 14.25
C GLN A 47 -16.01 -8.45 13.66
N ALA A 48 -17.05 -9.30 13.78
CA ALA A 48 -18.38 -8.97 13.27
C ALA A 48 -18.96 -7.74 13.97
N GLU A 49 -18.80 -7.67 15.30
CA GLU A 49 -19.25 -6.52 16.08
C GLU A 49 -18.48 -5.25 15.71
N LEU A 50 -17.18 -5.37 15.54
CA LEU A 50 -16.33 -4.25 15.13
C LEU A 50 -16.74 -3.73 13.75
N SER A 51 -16.94 -4.63 12.78
CA SER A 51 -17.36 -4.28 11.43
C SER A 51 -18.70 -3.53 11.44
N GLU A 52 -19.66 -4.02 12.22
CA GLU A 52 -20.96 -3.38 12.35
C GLU A 52 -20.84 -1.97 12.90
N LYS A 53 -20.11 -1.78 13.98
CA LYS A 53 -19.92 -0.48 14.61
C LYS A 53 -19.17 0.50 13.73
N LEU A 54 -18.23 0.03 12.92
CA LEU A 54 -17.49 0.87 11.98
C LEU A 54 -18.27 1.15 10.69
N GLY A 55 -19.37 0.42 10.45
CA GLY A 55 -20.10 0.54 9.19
C GLY A 55 -19.31 0.01 8.00
N MET A 56 -18.42 -0.94 8.22
CA MET A 56 -17.59 -1.56 7.17
C MET A 56 -17.93 -3.04 7.05
N SER A 57 -17.79 -3.59 5.83
CA SER A 57 -17.89 -5.05 5.66
C SER A 57 -16.66 -5.73 6.30
N LYS A 58 -16.80 -7.02 6.61
CA LYS A 58 -15.69 -7.83 7.13
C LYS A 58 -14.53 -7.85 6.14
N GLY A 59 -14.83 -7.90 4.84
CA GLY A 59 -13.81 -7.86 3.79
C GLY A 59 -13.02 -6.56 3.80
N THR A 60 -13.70 -5.43 4.02
CA THR A 60 -13.03 -4.13 4.11
C THR A 60 -12.14 -4.05 5.36
N VAL A 61 -12.62 -4.54 6.50
CA VAL A 61 -11.81 -4.61 7.73
C VAL A 61 -10.55 -5.46 7.48
N SER A 62 -10.69 -6.62 6.83
CA SER A 62 -9.55 -7.48 6.50
C SER A 62 -8.52 -6.77 5.61
N LYS A 63 -8.98 -5.98 4.66
CA LYS A 63 -8.08 -5.19 3.79
C LYS A 63 -7.29 -4.15 4.59
N TRP A 64 -7.94 -3.47 5.52
CA TRP A 64 -7.26 -2.53 6.41
C TRP A 64 -6.20 -3.23 7.26
N VAL A 65 -6.53 -4.41 7.80
CA VAL A 65 -5.58 -5.22 8.57
C VAL A 65 -4.39 -5.65 7.71
N SER A 66 -4.62 -6.01 6.46
CA SER A 66 -3.55 -6.35 5.53
C SER A 66 -2.56 -5.19 5.37
N ILE A 67 -3.07 -3.97 5.24
CA ILE A 67 -2.22 -2.77 5.13
C ILE A 67 -1.48 -2.52 6.45
N GLY A 68 -2.18 -2.50 7.56
CA GLY A 68 -1.60 -2.18 8.87
C GLY A 68 -0.61 -3.21 9.40
N SER A 69 -0.76 -4.46 8.96
CA SER A 69 0.14 -5.56 9.33
C SER A 69 1.37 -5.67 8.45
N ASN A 70 1.40 -4.99 7.31
CA ASN A 70 2.51 -5.07 6.38
C ASN A 70 3.62 -4.10 6.77
N ARG A 71 4.67 -4.63 7.40
CA ARG A 71 5.77 -3.83 7.93
C ARG A 71 6.53 -3.05 6.85
N LEU A 72 6.72 -3.65 5.68
CA LEU A 72 7.42 -3.00 4.58
C LEU A 72 6.62 -1.83 4.04
N LEU A 73 5.30 -2.02 3.88
CA LEU A 73 4.43 -0.95 3.40
C LEU A 73 4.39 0.21 4.41
N VAL A 74 4.28 -0.07 5.69
CA VAL A 74 4.32 0.94 6.75
C VAL A 74 5.67 1.67 6.73
N LYS A 75 6.77 0.95 6.55
CA LYS A 75 8.10 1.54 6.43
C LYS A 75 8.21 2.46 5.22
N MET A 76 7.53 2.13 4.14
CA MET A 76 7.55 2.89 2.88
C MET A 76 6.41 3.90 2.78
N LYS A 77 5.73 4.22 3.87
CA LYS A 77 4.52 5.06 3.86
C LYS A 77 4.73 6.41 3.17
N ASP A 78 5.91 7.00 3.28
CA ASP A 78 6.21 8.31 2.69
C ASP A 78 6.22 8.26 1.15
N LYS A 79 6.43 7.08 0.57
CA LYS A 79 6.43 6.86 -0.88
C LYS A 79 5.18 6.13 -1.37
N ALA A 80 4.35 5.67 -0.46
CA ALA A 80 3.19 4.85 -0.79
C ALA A 80 2.05 5.69 -1.38
N PRO A 81 1.27 5.12 -2.32
CA PRO A 81 0.13 5.82 -2.90
C PRO A 81 -0.91 6.22 -1.85
N LEU A 82 -1.63 7.32 -2.10
CA LEU A 82 -2.70 7.83 -1.24
C LEU A 82 -4.04 7.15 -1.53
N SER A 83 -4.04 5.87 -1.86
CA SER A 83 -5.23 5.12 -2.22
C SER A 83 -5.30 3.83 -1.41
N PHE A 84 -6.41 3.65 -0.70
CA PHE A 84 -6.68 2.42 0.05
C PHE A 84 -6.57 1.19 -0.84
N ASN A 85 -7.18 1.23 -2.03
CA ASN A 85 -7.15 0.09 -2.95
C ASN A 85 -5.73 -0.23 -3.43
N SER A 86 -4.96 0.79 -3.77
CA SER A 86 -3.57 0.61 -4.21
C SER A 86 -2.71 0.06 -3.08
N LEU A 87 -2.88 0.54 -1.86
CA LEU A 87 -2.16 0.04 -0.70
C LEU A 87 -2.48 -1.42 -0.42
N TYR A 88 -3.75 -1.79 -0.51
CA TYR A 88 -4.15 -3.18 -0.33
C TYR A 88 -3.54 -4.07 -1.42
N GLN A 89 -3.56 -3.63 -2.67
CA GLN A 89 -2.96 -4.38 -3.77
C GLN A 89 -1.46 -4.58 -3.59
N LEU A 90 -0.75 -3.55 -3.14
CA LEU A 90 0.68 -3.65 -2.84
C LEU A 90 0.93 -4.63 -1.70
N SER A 91 0.13 -4.60 -0.66
CA SER A 91 0.22 -5.55 0.45
C SER A 91 -0.02 -6.99 -0.02
N SER A 92 -1.03 -7.19 -0.85
CA SER A 92 -1.35 -8.49 -1.44
C SER A 92 -0.20 -9.01 -2.30
N LEU A 93 0.42 -8.14 -3.10
CA LEU A 93 1.57 -8.49 -3.93
C LEU A 93 2.76 -8.93 -3.06
N ASP A 94 3.04 -8.19 -2.00
CA ASP A 94 4.11 -8.55 -1.07
C ASP A 94 3.88 -9.93 -0.45
N ASN A 95 2.64 -10.23 -0.07
CA ASN A 95 2.28 -11.56 0.44
C ASN A 95 2.55 -12.65 -0.60
N GLN A 96 2.27 -12.39 -1.87
CA GLN A 96 2.57 -13.34 -2.94
C GLN A 96 4.07 -13.51 -3.14
N TYR A 97 4.84 -12.44 -3.08
CA TYR A 97 6.30 -12.51 -3.14
C TYR A 97 6.84 -13.40 -2.00
N ASN A 98 6.32 -13.21 -0.79
CA ASN A 98 6.76 -14.03 0.35
C ASN A 98 6.49 -15.51 0.14
N LYS A 99 5.33 -15.86 -0.42
CA LYS A 99 4.98 -17.25 -0.70
C LYS A 99 5.87 -17.90 -1.77
N ILE A 100 6.22 -17.14 -2.81
CA ILE A 100 6.94 -17.69 -3.96
C ILE A 100 8.45 -17.63 -3.78
N TYR A 101 8.97 -16.54 -3.21
CA TYR A 101 10.41 -16.28 -3.16
C TYR A 101 11.02 -16.39 -1.77
N GLY A 102 10.22 -16.45 -0.70
CA GLY A 102 10.69 -16.36 0.67
C GLY A 102 10.93 -14.92 1.11
N GLN A 103 11.06 -14.72 2.42
CA GLN A 103 11.03 -13.39 3.03
C GLN A 103 12.14 -12.45 2.54
N LYS A 104 13.38 -12.93 2.46
CA LYS A 104 14.51 -12.07 2.06
C LYS A 104 14.39 -11.56 0.62
N VAL A 105 14.06 -12.45 -0.30
CA VAL A 105 13.91 -12.10 -1.72
C VAL A 105 12.67 -11.23 -1.91
N ALA A 106 11.58 -11.56 -1.19
CA ALA A 106 10.35 -10.78 -1.25
C ALA A 106 10.57 -9.34 -0.80
N GLU A 107 11.29 -9.12 0.29
CA GLU A 107 11.61 -7.78 0.78
C GLU A 107 12.37 -6.98 -0.27
N LYS A 108 13.40 -7.57 -0.85
CA LYS A 108 14.19 -6.93 -1.90
C LYS A 108 13.33 -6.56 -3.11
N LYS A 109 12.49 -7.50 -3.57
CA LYS A 109 11.61 -7.26 -4.71
C LYS A 109 10.61 -6.14 -4.44
N PHE A 110 10.04 -6.11 -3.26
CA PHE A 110 9.07 -5.09 -2.87
C PHE A 110 9.72 -3.69 -2.83
N LEU A 111 10.89 -3.57 -2.22
CA LEU A 111 11.61 -2.30 -2.16
C LEU A 111 12.06 -1.84 -3.55
N GLU A 112 12.56 -2.74 -4.37
CA GLU A 112 12.96 -2.45 -5.75
C GLU A 112 11.77 -2.00 -6.60
N LEU A 113 10.58 -2.52 -6.33
CA LEU A 113 9.37 -2.15 -7.04
C LEU A 113 9.10 -0.64 -6.91
N PHE A 114 9.20 -0.10 -5.71
CA PHE A 114 9.02 1.34 -5.48
C PHE A 114 10.04 2.17 -6.24
N GLU A 115 11.28 1.72 -6.29
CA GLU A 115 12.35 2.43 -6.98
C GLU A 115 12.23 2.30 -8.50
N ASN A 116 12.09 1.08 -9.01
CA ASN A 116 12.10 0.80 -10.44
C ASN A 116 10.85 1.32 -11.16
N GLU A 117 9.68 1.21 -10.52
CA GLU A 117 8.42 1.66 -11.09
C GLU A 117 8.06 3.08 -10.68
N LYS A 118 8.94 3.74 -9.94
CA LYS A 118 8.78 5.13 -9.50
C LYS A 118 7.43 5.38 -8.82
N ILE A 119 7.05 4.49 -7.91
CA ILE A 119 5.82 4.63 -7.15
C ILE A 119 5.97 5.82 -6.19
N THR A 120 5.00 6.71 -6.21
CA THR A 120 4.96 7.90 -5.36
C THR A 120 3.56 8.04 -4.74
N PRO A 121 3.38 8.88 -3.72
CA PRO A 121 2.06 9.13 -3.16
C PRO A 121 1.03 9.64 -4.18
N LEU A 122 1.49 10.33 -5.21
CA LEU A 122 0.63 10.88 -6.25
C LEU A 122 0.49 9.97 -7.47
N SER A 123 1.05 8.76 -7.42
CA SER A 123 0.85 7.75 -8.46
C SER A 123 -0.63 7.46 -8.64
N GLN A 124 -1.08 7.42 -9.88
CA GLN A 124 -2.48 7.21 -10.19
C GLN A 124 -2.84 5.72 -10.04
N ARG A 125 -4.11 5.49 -9.68
CA ARG A 125 -4.62 4.14 -9.47
C ARG A 125 -4.40 3.22 -10.69
N ASN A 126 -4.63 3.74 -11.90
CA ASN A 126 -4.44 2.94 -13.12
C ASN A 126 -2.99 2.51 -13.32
N ASP A 127 -2.04 3.37 -12.98
CA ASP A 127 -0.62 3.05 -13.08
C ASP A 127 -0.24 1.96 -12.09
N ILE A 128 -0.72 2.06 -10.87
CA ILE A 128 -0.50 1.03 -9.84
C ILE A 128 -1.14 -0.29 -10.27
N ASP A 129 -2.37 -0.27 -10.80
CA ASP A 129 -3.05 -1.48 -11.29
C ASP A 129 -2.23 -2.18 -12.38
N LYS A 130 -1.63 -1.43 -13.29
CA LYS A 130 -0.79 -1.98 -14.36
C LYS A 130 0.47 -2.64 -13.79
N ILE A 131 1.12 -1.98 -12.84
CA ILE A 131 2.31 -2.51 -12.17
C ILE A 131 1.98 -3.84 -11.47
N ILE A 132 0.89 -3.85 -10.70
CA ILE A 132 0.45 -5.04 -9.97
C ILE A 132 0.15 -6.19 -10.92
N ARG A 133 -0.59 -5.95 -12.00
CA ARG A 133 -0.91 -6.99 -13.00
C ARG A 133 0.36 -7.57 -13.64
N SER A 134 1.30 -6.70 -13.99
CA SER A 134 2.57 -7.11 -14.58
C SER A 134 3.35 -8.03 -13.63
N GLN A 135 3.44 -7.64 -12.36
CA GLN A 135 4.14 -8.42 -11.34
C GLN A 135 3.46 -9.75 -11.06
N LYS A 136 2.13 -9.78 -10.98
CA LYS A 136 1.36 -11.00 -10.76
C LYS A 136 1.52 -11.98 -11.93
N LYS A 137 1.56 -11.47 -13.15
CA LYS A 137 1.80 -12.28 -14.34
C LYS A 137 3.17 -12.95 -14.28
N THR A 138 4.20 -12.21 -13.88
CA THR A 138 5.56 -12.73 -13.70
C THR A 138 5.57 -13.85 -12.66
N ILE A 139 4.91 -13.67 -11.54
CA ILE A 139 4.81 -14.67 -10.46
C ILE A 139 4.10 -15.93 -10.99
N THR A 140 2.99 -15.76 -11.69
CA THR A 140 2.21 -16.87 -12.27
C THR A 140 3.06 -17.68 -13.25
N ASN A 141 3.79 -17.02 -14.13
CA ASN A 141 4.67 -17.66 -15.09
C ASN A 141 5.77 -18.47 -14.39
N LYS A 142 6.37 -17.90 -13.34
CA LYS A 142 7.39 -18.60 -12.56
C LYS A 142 6.83 -19.84 -11.87
N THR A 143 5.64 -19.75 -11.28
CA THR A 143 4.98 -20.88 -10.64
C THR A 143 4.67 -21.98 -11.65
N ARG A 144 4.20 -21.61 -12.86
CA ARG A 144 3.95 -22.55 -13.96
C ARG A 144 5.23 -23.26 -14.38
N ASP A 145 6.33 -22.51 -14.58
CA ASP A 145 7.62 -23.07 -14.97
C ASP A 145 8.14 -24.04 -13.91
N ASN A 146 8.01 -23.72 -12.64
CA ASN A 146 8.38 -24.63 -11.56
C ASN A 146 7.58 -25.92 -11.58
N LYS A 147 6.27 -25.85 -11.85
CA LYS A 147 5.41 -27.04 -11.96
C LYS A 147 5.78 -27.90 -13.15
N GLU A 148 6.04 -27.29 -14.29
CA GLU A 148 6.47 -28.01 -15.49
C GLU A 148 7.82 -28.70 -15.25
N SER A 149 8.74 -28.03 -14.59
CA SER A 149 10.04 -28.59 -14.22
C SER A 149 9.91 -29.81 -13.30
N ILE A 150 8.97 -29.78 -12.37
CA ILE A 150 8.70 -30.91 -11.46
C ILE A 150 8.07 -32.08 -12.22
N VAL A 151 7.14 -31.80 -13.13
CA VAL A 151 6.41 -32.84 -13.90
C VAL A 151 7.32 -33.55 -14.91
N THR A 152 8.34 -32.88 -15.44
CA THR A 152 9.26 -33.47 -16.39
C THR A 152 10.30 -34.42 -15.77
N HIS A 153 10.37 -34.46 -14.46
CA HIS A 153 11.23 -35.39 -13.73
C HIS A 153 10.45 -36.59 -13.21
#